data_41bdac78431d2fe6a3bf039cb1441f03
#
_entry.id   41bdac78431d2fe6a3bf039cb1441f03
#
_cell.length_a   1.000
_cell.length_b   1.000
_cell.length_c   1.000
_cell.angle_alpha   90.00
_cell.angle_beta   90.00
_cell.angle_gamma   90.00
#
_symmetry.space_group_name_H-M   'P 1'
#
loop_
_entity.id
_entity.type
_entity.pdbx_description
1 polymer ?
#
loop_
_entity_poly.entity_id
_entity_poly.type
_entity_poly.pdbx_seq_one_letter_code
_entity_poly.pdbx_strand_id
1 'polypeptide(L)'
;MNEKIEFSTRLRQAMKNAGYPVSPSVLEQEFNLRWYGRSVSNQAAWGWLNSKAVPTQDKVQVLADWLKIEPEVLRFGEAVRKSVQAHRQRWDEGVGYLERETFDAFLQLPAPQRKLIREVILTFAKVHAAPDAPPAPPTKARTQQ
;
A
#
# COMPACT_ATOMS: atom_id res chain seq x y z
N MET A 1 2.55 -20.08 -5.71
CA MET A 1 1.28 -19.58 -6.25
C MET A 1 1.54 -18.47 -7.23
N ASN A 2 0.75 -18.43 -8.25
CA ASN A 2 0.92 -17.43 -9.30
C ASN A 2 0.10 -16.19 -8.98
N GLU A 3 0.77 -15.06 -8.95
CA GLU A 3 0.13 -13.78 -8.64
C GLU A 3 -0.97 -13.44 -9.63
N LYS A 4 -0.76 -13.77 -10.90
CA LYS A 4 -1.73 -13.49 -11.94
C LYS A 4 -3.01 -14.30 -11.75
N ILE A 5 -2.86 -15.54 -11.34
CA ILE A 5 -4.01 -16.41 -11.09
C ILE A 5 -4.82 -15.89 -9.90
N GLU A 6 -4.12 -15.50 -8.85
CA GLU A 6 -4.78 -15.00 -7.65
C GLU A 6 -5.51 -13.70 -7.92
N PHE A 7 -4.87 -12.80 -8.67
CA PHE A 7 -5.52 -11.54 -9.02
C PHE A 7 -6.78 -11.79 -9.86
N SER A 8 -6.68 -12.66 -10.87
CA SER A 8 -7.83 -12.98 -11.71
C SER A 8 -8.98 -13.53 -10.90
N THR A 9 -8.68 -14.40 -9.95
CA THR A 9 -9.71 -14.98 -9.09
C THR A 9 -10.41 -13.90 -8.28
N ARG A 10 -9.63 -12.99 -7.70
CA ARG A 10 -10.20 -11.90 -6.91
C ARG A 10 -11.02 -10.96 -7.76
N LEU A 11 -10.53 -10.64 -8.95
CA LEU A 11 -11.25 -9.74 -9.86
C LEU A 11 -12.58 -10.34 -10.27
N ARG A 12 -12.57 -11.61 -10.65
CA ARG A 12 -13.80 -12.30 -11.02
C ARG A 12 -14.80 -12.30 -9.87
N GLN A 13 -14.32 -12.59 -8.67
CA GLN A 13 -15.20 -12.63 -7.52
C GLN A 13 -15.75 -11.24 -7.20
N ALA A 14 -14.92 -10.22 -7.32
CA ALA A 14 -15.36 -8.85 -7.07
C ALA A 14 -16.45 -8.42 -8.06
N MET A 15 -16.30 -8.79 -9.32
CA MET A 15 -17.32 -8.47 -10.31
C MET A 15 -18.64 -9.16 -9.98
N LYS A 16 -18.58 -10.44 -9.60
CA LYS A 16 -19.78 -11.16 -9.19
C LYS A 16 -20.43 -10.52 -7.99
N ASN A 17 -19.63 -10.17 -6.99
CA ASN A 17 -20.17 -9.58 -5.78
C ASN A 17 -20.82 -8.22 -6.06
N ALA A 18 -20.31 -7.49 -7.04
CA ALA A 18 -20.86 -6.21 -7.42
C ALA A 18 -22.06 -6.33 -8.37
N GLY A 19 -22.41 -7.54 -8.79
CA GLY A 19 -23.57 -7.76 -9.64
C GLY A 19 -23.29 -7.65 -11.11
N TYR A 20 -22.04 -7.74 -11.54
CA TYR A 20 -21.69 -7.65 -12.95
C TYR A 20 -21.38 -9.02 -13.53
N PRO A 21 -21.72 -9.24 -14.80
CA PRO A 21 -21.27 -10.47 -15.46
C PRO A 21 -19.76 -10.50 -15.57
N VAL A 22 -19.18 -11.68 -15.42
CA VAL A 22 -17.73 -11.84 -15.57
C VAL A 22 -17.43 -12.00 -17.05
N SER A 23 -17.15 -10.90 -17.70
CA SER A 23 -16.98 -10.85 -19.15
C SER A 23 -15.94 -9.79 -19.50
N PRO A 24 -15.02 -10.09 -20.44
CA PRO A 24 -14.07 -9.06 -20.87
C PRO A 24 -14.73 -7.81 -21.42
N SER A 25 -15.86 -7.99 -22.15
CA SER A 25 -16.56 -6.84 -22.72
C SER A 25 -17.14 -5.94 -21.63
N VAL A 26 -17.72 -6.54 -20.61
CA VAL A 26 -18.27 -5.76 -19.49
C VAL A 26 -17.13 -5.07 -18.75
N LEU A 27 -16.06 -5.79 -18.48
CA LEU A 27 -14.91 -5.22 -17.79
C LEU A 27 -14.32 -4.04 -18.57
N GLU A 28 -14.12 -4.24 -19.86
CA GLU A 28 -13.59 -3.19 -20.71
C GLU A 28 -14.47 -1.95 -20.68
N GLN A 29 -15.75 -2.15 -20.88
CA GLN A 29 -16.69 -1.03 -20.94
C GLN A 29 -16.77 -0.28 -19.64
N GLU A 30 -16.93 -0.99 -18.54
CA GLU A 30 -17.08 -0.35 -17.24
C GLU A 30 -15.78 0.32 -16.79
N PHE A 31 -14.65 -0.32 -17.07
CA PHE A 31 -13.37 0.26 -16.71
C PHE A 31 -13.13 1.57 -17.48
N ASN A 32 -13.36 1.53 -18.79
CA ASN A 32 -13.08 2.68 -19.64
C ASN A 32 -14.00 3.86 -19.35
N LEU A 33 -15.18 3.60 -18.83
CA LEU A 33 -16.07 4.69 -18.40
C LEU A 33 -15.46 5.50 -17.26
N ARG A 34 -14.61 4.87 -16.46
CA ARG A 34 -14.05 5.48 -15.25
C ARG A 34 -12.59 5.85 -15.40
N TRP A 35 -11.95 5.38 -16.48
CA TRP A 35 -10.52 5.58 -16.67
C TRP A 35 -10.28 6.84 -17.48
N TYR A 36 -9.46 7.72 -16.97
CA TYR A 36 -9.18 8.99 -17.62
C TYR A 36 -8.08 8.89 -18.68
N GLY A 37 -7.34 7.80 -18.68
CA GLY A 37 -6.25 7.62 -19.62
C GLY A 37 -6.70 6.95 -20.90
N ARG A 38 -5.72 6.40 -21.61
CA ARG A 38 -6.00 5.72 -22.86
C ARG A 38 -6.83 4.47 -22.59
N SER A 39 -7.88 4.26 -23.39
CA SER A 39 -8.77 3.12 -23.21
C SER A 39 -8.02 1.82 -23.29
N VAL A 40 -8.38 0.87 -22.42
CA VAL A 40 -7.84 -0.48 -22.51
C VAL A 40 -8.62 -1.27 -23.53
N SER A 41 -7.95 -2.24 -24.14
CA SER A 41 -8.57 -3.08 -25.15
C SER A 41 -9.32 -4.23 -24.49
N ASN A 42 -10.20 -4.85 -25.29
CA ASN A 42 -10.88 -6.06 -24.86
C ASN A 42 -9.87 -7.16 -24.52
N GLN A 43 -8.80 -7.24 -25.30
CA GLN A 43 -7.78 -8.24 -25.06
C GLN A 43 -7.08 -8.03 -23.72
N ALA A 44 -6.83 -6.77 -23.36
CA ALA A 44 -6.24 -6.48 -22.06
C ALA A 44 -7.16 -6.89 -20.93
N ALA A 45 -8.44 -6.56 -21.05
CA ALA A 45 -9.44 -6.97 -20.06
C ALA A 45 -9.51 -8.48 -19.96
N TRP A 46 -9.49 -9.14 -21.08
CA TRP A 46 -9.49 -10.60 -21.12
C TRP A 46 -8.27 -11.15 -20.34
N GLY A 47 -7.11 -10.55 -20.56
CA GLY A 47 -5.89 -10.98 -19.88
C GLY A 47 -5.99 -10.86 -18.38
N TRP A 48 -6.60 -9.79 -17.90
CA TRP A 48 -6.79 -9.61 -16.45
C TRP A 48 -7.71 -10.67 -15.86
N LEU A 49 -8.70 -11.10 -16.61
CA LEU A 49 -9.66 -12.10 -16.14
C LEU A 49 -9.14 -13.52 -16.30
N ASN A 50 -8.14 -13.73 -17.13
CA ASN A 50 -7.68 -15.07 -17.49
C ASN A 50 -6.22 -15.33 -17.10
N SER A 51 -5.74 -14.65 -16.09
CA SER A 51 -4.45 -14.93 -15.47
C SER A 51 -3.25 -14.70 -16.41
N LYS A 52 -3.43 -13.81 -17.39
CA LYS A 52 -2.35 -13.49 -18.32
C LYS A 52 -1.56 -12.26 -17.90
N ALA A 53 -2.21 -11.34 -17.19
CA ALA A 53 -1.56 -10.09 -16.81
C ALA A 53 -2.23 -9.52 -15.57
N VAL A 54 -1.49 -8.68 -14.86
CA VAL A 54 -2.01 -7.90 -13.74
C VAL A 54 -1.92 -6.44 -14.16
N PRO A 55 -2.99 -5.65 -13.98
CA PRO A 55 -2.92 -4.24 -14.38
C PRO A 55 -1.98 -3.47 -13.48
N THR A 56 -1.56 -2.30 -13.95
CA THR A 56 -0.72 -1.41 -13.17
C THR A 56 -1.51 -0.85 -11.98
N GLN A 57 -0.78 -0.28 -11.02
CA GLN A 57 -1.42 0.13 -9.77
C GLN A 57 -2.51 1.19 -9.98
N ASP A 58 -2.29 2.13 -10.90
CA ASP A 58 -3.30 3.14 -11.19
C ASP A 58 -4.57 2.53 -11.75
N LYS A 59 -4.44 1.48 -12.55
CA LYS A 59 -5.62 0.78 -13.07
C LYS A 59 -6.30 -0.06 -12.01
N VAL A 60 -5.51 -0.66 -11.11
CA VAL A 60 -6.08 -1.38 -9.97
C VAL A 60 -6.92 -0.45 -9.12
N GLN A 61 -6.47 0.79 -8.95
CA GLN A 61 -7.20 1.78 -8.18
C GLN A 61 -8.58 2.04 -8.79
N VAL A 62 -8.64 2.18 -10.10
CA VAL A 62 -9.92 2.41 -10.78
C VAL A 62 -10.83 1.19 -10.64
N LEU A 63 -10.28 0.00 -10.82
CA LEU A 63 -11.06 -1.23 -10.65
C LEU A 63 -11.63 -1.33 -9.24
N ALA A 64 -10.81 -1.02 -8.26
CA ALA A 64 -11.21 -1.09 -6.86
C ALA A 64 -12.32 -0.09 -6.55
N ASP A 65 -12.19 1.13 -7.06
CA ASP A 65 -13.22 2.15 -6.86
C ASP A 65 -14.54 1.72 -7.49
N TRP A 66 -14.46 1.15 -8.69
CA TRP A 66 -15.67 0.69 -9.38
C TRP A 66 -16.33 -0.46 -8.64
N LEU A 67 -15.55 -1.42 -8.19
CA LEU A 67 -16.09 -2.63 -7.59
C LEU A 67 -16.28 -2.53 -6.08
N LYS A 68 -15.98 -1.36 -5.51
CA LYS A 68 -16.18 -1.09 -4.08
C LYS A 68 -15.38 -2.04 -3.20
N ILE A 69 -14.14 -2.25 -3.57
CA ILE A 69 -13.21 -3.09 -2.81
C ILE A 69 -11.93 -2.29 -2.61
N GLU A 70 -11.23 -2.55 -1.52
CA GLU A 70 -9.97 -1.85 -1.28
C GLU A 70 -8.92 -2.28 -2.29
N PRO A 71 -8.12 -1.33 -2.81
CA PRO A 71 -7.11 -1.69 -3.81
C PRO A 71 -6.13 -2.75 -3.34
N GLU A 72 -5.72 -2.69 -2.08
CA GLU A 72 -4.81 -3.68 -1.54
C GLU A 72 -5.41 -5.07 -1.52
N VAL A 73 -6.71 -5.14 -1.21
CA VAL A 73 -7.40 -6.42 -1.19
C VAL A 73 -7.51 -6.99 -2.59
N LEU A 74 -7.85 -6.14 -3.57
CA LEU A 74 -7.96 -6.59 -4.94
C LEU A 74 -6.62 -7.05 -5.47
N ARG A 75 -5.57 -6.28 -5.23
CA ARG A 75 -4.25 -6.55 -5.78
C ARG A 75 -3.52 -7.68 -5.07
N PHE A 76 -3.63 -7.75 -3.75
CA PHE A 76 -2.80 -8.67 -2.96
C PHE A 76 -3.58 -9.63 -2.09
N GLY A 77 -4.85 -9.36 -1.82
CA GLY A 77 -5.68 -10.22 -1.01
C GLY A 77 -5.83 -9.74 0.42
N GLU A 78 -6.78 -10.36 1.11
CA GLU A 78 -7.18 -9.94 2.45
C GLU A 78 -6.04 -10.10 3.47
N ALA A 79 -5.22 -11.13 3.29
CA ALA A 79 -4.14 -11.39 4.24
C ALA A 79 -3.13 -10.24 4.28
N VAL A 80 -2.83 -9.67 3.12
CA VAL A 80 -1.89 -8.54 3.06
C VAL A 80 -2.50 -7.32 3.73
N ARG A 81 -3.79 -7.05 3.50
CA ARG A 81 -4.45 -5.94 4.15
C ARG A 81 -4.39 -6.06 5.67
N LYS A 82 -4.65 -7.25 6.19
CA LYS A 82 -4.58 -7.48 7.63
C LYS A 82 -3.17 -7.26 8.16
N SER A 83 -2.18 -7.70 7.39
CA SER A 83 -0.79 -7.53 7.79
C SER A 83 -0.42 -6.05 7.86
N VAL A 84 -0.83 -5.27 6.85
CA VAL A 84 -0.56 -3.84 6.84
C VAL A 84 -1.24 -3.15 8.01
N GLN A 85 -2.48 -3.50 8.29
CA GLN A 85 -3.19 -2.92 9.43
C GLN A 85 -2.53 -3.27 10.74
N ALA A 86 -2.06 -4.51 10.89
CA ALA A 86 -1.38 -4.92 12.11
C ALA A 86 -0.09 -4.14 12.32
N HIS A 87 0.66 -3.93 11.25
CA HIS A 87 1.88 -3.11 11.32
C HIS A 87 1.57 -1.69 11.73
N ARG A 88 0.55 -1.10 11.12
CA ARG A 88 0.17 0.28 11.42
C ARG A 88 -0.27 0.42 12.87
N GLN A 89 -1.05 -0.54 13.35
CA GLN A 89 -1.52 -0.52 14.71
C GLN A 89 -0.37 -0.64 15.70
N ARG A 90 0.57 -1.55 15.42
CA ARG A 90 1.73 -1.71 16.31
C ARG A 90 2.57 -0.45 16.34
N TRP A 91 2.72 0.21 15.20
CA TRP A 91 3.47 1.46 15.14
C TRP A 91 2.77 2.52 15.98
N ASP A 92 1.46 2.62 15.83
CA ASP A 92 0.69 3.61 16.59
C ASP A 92 0.78 3.35 18.08
N GLU A 93 0.76 2.10 18.49
CA GLU A 93 0.85 1.76 19.91
C GLU A 93 2.25 2.03 20.46
N GLY A 94 3.27 1.91 19.62
CA GLY A 94 4.63 2.14 20.04
C GLY A 94 5.05 3.59 20.07
N VAL A 95 4.24 4.47 19.51
CA VAL A 95 4.57 5.89 19.44
C VAL A 95 3.67 6.65 20.39
N GLY A 96 4.29 7.33 21.36
CA GLY A 96 3.54 8.11 22.32
C GLY A 96 2.98 9.38 21.74
N TYR A 97 2.10 10.01 22.52
CA TYR A 97 1.46 11.23 22.09
C TYR A 97 2.48 12.35 21.78
N LEU A 98 3.49 12.48 22.63
CA LEU A 98 4.49 13.52 22.42
C LEU A 98 5.31 13.28 21.16
N GLU A 99 5.68 12.05 20.92
CA GLU A 99 6.42 11.72 19.71
C GLU A 99 5.59 11.98 18.46
N ARG A 100 4.31 11.66 18.52
CA ARG A 100 3.43 11.89 17.40
C ARG A 100 3.26 13.37 17.11
N GLU A 101 3.10 14.16 18.16
CA GLU A 101 3.01 15.60 18.02
C GLU A 101 4.29 16.17 17.43
N THR A 102 5.43 15.67 17.90
CA THR A 102 6.72 16.10 17.37
C THR A 102 6.86 15.77 15.89
N PHE A 103 6.45 14.58 15.49
CA PHE A 103 6.55 14.19 14.11
C PHE A 103 5.64 15.03 13.22
N ASP A 104 4.43 15.32 13.70
CA ASP A 104 3.51 16.18 12.95
C ASP A 104 4.10 17.57 12.76
N ALA A 105 4.72 18.13 13.82
CA ALA A 105 5.37 19.43 13.73
C ALA A 105 6.52 19.39 12.73
N PHE A 106 7.29 18.30 12.75
CA PHE A 106 8.38 18.12 11.80
C PHE A 106 7.87 18.19 10.36
N LEU A 107 6.75 17.55 10.08
CA LEU A 107 6.19 17.54 8.73
C LEU A 107 5.69 18.91 8.29
N GLN A 108 5.40 19.81 9.22
CA GLN A 108 4.98 21.15 8.90
C GLN A 108 6.14 22.08 8.53
N LEU A 109 7.36 21.66 8.78
CA LEU A 109 8.51 22.50 8.52
C LEU A 109 8.83 22.55 7.02
N PRO A 110 9.38 23.67 6.55
CA PRO A 110 9.87 23.73 5.17
C PRO A 110 10.94 22.68 4.91
N ALA A 111 11.08 22.29 3.65
CA ALA A 111 11.99 21.20 3.29
C ALA A 111 13.43 21.41 3.79
N PRO A 112 14.04 22.61 3.68
CA PRO A 112 15.43 22.76 4.16
C PRO A 112 15.56 22.48 5.64
N GLN A 113 14.58 22.92 6.45
CA GLN A 113 14.62 22.69 7.89
C GLN A 113 14.36 21.25 8.24
N ARG A 114 13.49 20.58 7.49
CA ARG A 114 13.29 19.15 7.72
C ARG A 114 14.56 18.37 7.45
N LYS A 115 15.30 18.75 6.42
CA LYS A 115 16.55 18.09 6.11
C LYS A 115 17.56 18.25 7.25
N LEU A 116 17.65 19.45 7.78
CA LEU A 116 18.58 19.73 8.88
C LEU A 116 18.21 18.93 10.13
N ILE A 117 16.95 18.98 10.49
CA ILE A 117 16.47 18.24 11.67
C ILE A 117 16.70 16.74 11.50
N ARG A 118 16.44 16.24 10.29
CA ARG A 118 16.64 14.83 10.00
C ARG A 118 18.09 14.42 10.22
N GLU A 119 19.03 15.26 9.78
CA GLU A 119 20.44 14.96 9.96
C GLU A 119 20.82 14.96 11.43
N VAL A 120 20.26 15.86 12.20
CA VAL A 120 20.50 15.89 13.63
C VAL A 120 20.02 14.60 14.29
N ILE A 121 18.81 14.20 13.95
CA ILE A 121 18.23 12.98 14.52
C ILE A 121 19.09 11.76 14.17
N LEU A 122 19.48 11.65 12.91
CA LEU A 122 20.26 10.51 12.47
C LEU A 122 21.64 10.49 13.10
N THR A 123 22.22 11.68 13.32
CA THR A 123 23.51 11.78 14.00
C THR A 123 23.41 11.28 15.45
N PHE A 124 22.39 11.71 16.16
CA PHE A 124 22.19 11.25 17.53
C PHE A 124 21.94 9.76 17.57
N ALA A 125 21.18 9.24 16.60
CA ALA A 125 20.92 7.80 16.55
C ALA A 125 22.21 7.02 16.38
N LYS A 126 23.12 7.51 15.54
CA LYS A 126 24.43 6.86 15.36
C LYS A 126 25.27 6.89 16.62
N VAL A 127 25.26 8.01 17.31
CA VAL A 127 26.06 8.14 18.54
C VAL A 127 25.59 7.14 19.59
N HIS A 128 24.29 6.97 19.70
CA HIS A 128 23.74 6.08 20.72
C HIS A 128 23.72 4.62 20.32
N ALA A 129 23.93 4.32 19.02
CA ALA A 129 24.01 2.95 18.58
C ALA A 129 25.42 2.45 18.86
N ALA A 130 25.55 1.29 19.52
CA ALA A 130 26.85 0.68 19.72
C ALA A 130 27.41 0.25 18.38
N PRO A 131 28.64 0.64 18.04
CA PRO A 131 29.17 0.33 16.72
C PRO A 131 29.22 -1.16 16.42
N ASP A 132 29.50 -1.95 17.42
CA ASP A 132 29.64 -3.38 17.27
C ASP A 132 28.36 -4.15 17.54
N ALA A 133 27.36 -3.47 18.05
CA ALA A 133 26.15 -4.16 18.44
C ALA A 133 25.35 -4.55 17.22
N PRO A 134 24.71 -5.70 17.26
CA PRO A 134 23.74 -6.00 16.22
C PRO A 134 22.61 -4.97 16.29
N PRO A 135 21.90 -4.77 15.21
CA PRO A 135 20.81 -3.79 15.20
C PRO A 135 19.77 -4.17 16.24
N ALA A 136 19.84 -3.53 17.36
CA ALA A 136 18.91 -3.79 18.44
C ALA A 136 17.67 -2.93 18.27
N PRO A 137 16.56 -3.34 18.85
CA PRO A 137 15.38 -2.48 18.87
C PRO A 137 15.73 -1.13 19.48
N PRO A 138 15.26 -0.07 18.88
CA PRO A 138 15.64 1.26 19.36
C PRO A 138 15.29 1.52 20.82
N THR A 139 14.20 0.94 21.28
CA THR A 139 13.79 1.13 22.66
C THR A 139 14.82 0.62 23.64
N LYS A 140 15.41 -0.51 23.34
CA LYS A 140 16.42 -1.05 24.25
C LYS A 140 17.63 -0.15 24.33
N ALA A 141 18.06 0.36 23.21
CA ALA A 141 19.22 1.23 23.21
C ALA A 141 18.98 2.47 24.07
N ARG A 142 17.77 2.99 24.02
CA ARG A 142 17.46 4.20 24.77
C ARG A 142 17.31 3.97 26.25
N THR A 143 16.80 2.82 26.62
CA THR A 143 16.58 2.56 28.04
C THR A 143 17.86 2.36 28.81
N GLN A 144 18.94 2.17 28.12
CA GLN A 144 20.22 2.02 28.78
C GLN A 144 20.79 3.34 29.25
N GLN A 145 20.21 4.44 28.84
CA GLN A 145 20.66 5.76 29.31
C GLN A 145 20.03 6.13 30.63
#